data_7744a1cbe3c2405abdd728baf2dae257
#
_entry.id   7744a1cbe3c2405abdd728baf2dae257
#
_cell.length_a   1.000
_cell.length_b   1.000
_cell.length_c   1.000
_cell.angle_alpha   90.00
_cell.angle_beta   90.00
_cell.angle_gamma   90.00
#
_symmetry.space_group_name_H-M   'P 1'
#
loop_
_entity.id
_entity.type
_entity.pdbx_description
1 polymer ?
#
loop_
_entity_poly.entity_id
_entity_poly.type
_entity_poly.pdbx_seq_one_letter_code
_entity_poly.pdbx_strand_id
1 'polypeptide(L)'
;NKKKEKIIIHFDTGMCRLGIQEQSINEVIKLKKNIDQFNEVIIMSHLACSGNKKDKYNEIQRQRFEKIKKLLPGYKYSLAASGGIFLGKKYHYDLVRPGINLYGGNKNFSKEIKHVVTLKSPIIQINYLKKGETAGYSRTFKAKKNTITATIPMGYADGIGIRLSNKGYVHYKNLKIPMIGRVSMDLIILDITKLKNKIKVGDFVNIYDEKFTIDDFANLTGTIPYRIITCISKRYLRNYKN
;
A
#
# COMPACT_ATOMS: atom_id res chain seq x y z
N ASN A 1 -2.78 -10.35 42.04
CA ASN A 1 -3.53 -10.64 40.80
C ASN A 1 -3.00 -9.75 39.65
N LYS A 2 -2.55 -10.37 38.54
CA LYS A 2 -2.17 -9.62 37.34
C LYS A 2 -3.41 -9.00 36.70
N LYS A 3 -3.26 -7.78 36.16
CA LYS A 3 -4.28 -7.15 35.31
C LYS A 3 -4.49 -8.02 34.07
N LYS A 4 -5.74 -8.17 33.60
CA LYS A 4 -6.07 -8.98 32.42
C LYS A 4 -5.57 -8.36 31.12
N GLU A 5 -5.24 -7.06 31.13
CA GLU A 5 -4.85 -6.30 29.96
C GLU A 5 -3.43 -6.65 29.50
N LYS A 6 -3.23 -6.53 28.21
CA LYS A 6 -1.92 -6.58 27.54
C LYS A 6 -1.52 -5.18 27.14
N ILE A 7 -0.24 -4.84 27.29
CA ILE A 7 0.27 -3.53 26.89
C ILE A 7 1.45 -3.63 25.93
N ILE A 8 1.59 -2.60 25.11
CA ILE A 8 2.75 -2.40 24.24
C ILE A 8 3.41 -1.08 24.65
N ILE A 9 4.70 -1.15 24.97
CA ILE A 9 5.52 0.02 25.27
C ILE A 9 6.40 0.28 24.07
N HIS A 10 6.19 1.42 23.41
CA HIS A 10 6.91 1.79 22.19
C HIS A 10 8.08 2.71 22.51
N PHE A 11 9.29 2.28 22.14
CA PHE A 11 10.51 3.08 22.23
C PHE A 11 10.89 3.60 20.83
N ASP A 12 11.29 4.86 20.78
CA ASP A 12 11.86 5.42 19.55
C ASP A 12 13.36 5.14 19.49
N THR A 13 13.75 4.34 18.50
CA THR A 13 15.15 4.01 18.24
C THR A 13 15.76 4.84 17.11
N GLY A 14 15.07 5.89 16.66
CA GLY A 14 15.56 6.80 15.64
C GLY A 14 14.62 7.04 14.46
N MET A 15 13.33 6.68 14.58
CA MET A 15 12.32 7.08 13.59
C MET A 15 11.81 8.51 13.86
N CYS A 16 11.91 8.99 15.10
CA CYS A 16 11.51 10.33 15.53
C CYS A 16 10.05 10.68 15.22
N ARG A 17 9.16 9.68 15.35
CA ARG A 17 7.72 9.85 15.07
C ARG A 17 6.85 9.64 16.29
N LEU A 18 7.05 8.55 16.99
CA LEU A 18 6.30 8.14 18.17
C LEU A 18 7.16 7.18 18.98
N GLY A 19 7.04 7.23 20.31
CA GLY A 19 7.72 6.34 21.25
C GLY A 19 8.50 7.10 22.31
N ILE A 20 8.84 6.36 23.37
CA ILE A 20 9.64 6.85 24.49
C ILE A 20 11.08 7.00 24.00
N GLN A 21 11.66 8.15 24.26
CA GLN A 21 13.04 8.46 23.87
C GLN A 21 14.05 7.72 24.75
N GLU A 22 15.27 7.45 24.24
CA GLU A 22 16.32 6.72 24.94
C GLU A 22 16.66 7.38 26.29
N GLN A 23 16.64 8.70 26.38
CA GLN A 23 16.92 9.44 27.62
C GLN A 23 15.89 9.19 28.73
N SER A 24 14.66 8.84 28.40
CA SER A 24 13.59 8.58 29.38
C SER A 24 13.50 7.11 29.80
N ILE A 25 14.43 6.26 29.40
CA ILE A 25 14.37 4.82 29.73
C ILE A 25 14.43 4.57 31.23
N ASN A 26 15.17 5.38 31.97
CA ASN A 26 15.30 5.24 33.45
C ASN A 26 13.95 5.49 34.15
N GLU A 27 13.10 6.34 33.60
CA GLU A 27 11.76 6.59 34.14
C GLU A 27 10.88 5.34 33.95
N VAL A 28 10.99 4.68 32.80
CA VAL A 28 10.28 3.42 32.54
C VAL A 28 10.76 2.32 33.46
N ILE A 29 12.06 2.23 33.74
CA ILE A 29 12.64 1.27 34.68
C ILE A 29 12.06 1.46 36.08
N LYS A 30 11.91 2.69 36.55
CA LYS A 30 11.28 3.00 37.84
C LYS A 30 9.83 2.49 37.91
N LEU A 31 9.13 2.47 36.80
CA LEU A 31 7.75 1.99 36.69
C LEU A 31 7.64 0.47 36.51
N LYS A 32 8.76 -0.27 36.51
CA LYS A 32 8.77 -1.71 36.22
C LYS A 32 7.77 -2.51 37.07
N LYS A 33 7.67 -2.24 38.36
CA LYS A 33 6.69 -2.91 39.25
C LYS A 33 5.24 -2.71 38.79
N ASN A 34 4.90 -1.54 38.22
CA ASN A 34 3.56 -1.27 37.71
C ASN A 34 3.36 -1.96 36.37
N ILE A 35 4.40 -2.00 35.53
CA ILE A 35 4.39 -2.68 34.23
C ILE A 35 4.24 -4.18 34.41
N ASP A 36 4.89 -4.79 35.40
CA ASP A 36 4.84 -6.22 35.70
C ASP A 36 3.45 -6.71 36.18
N GLN A 37 2.55 -5.79 36.51
CA GLN A 37 1.15 -6.12 36.85
C GLN A 37 0.32 -6.52 35.64
N PHE A 38 0.72 -6.16 34.42
CA PHE A 38 0.01 -6.54 33.21
C PHE A 38 0.25 -8.00 32.83
N ASN A 39 -0.75 -8.63 32.23
CA ASN A 39 -0.67 -10.05 31.86
C ASN A 39 0.41 -10.33 30.80
N GLU A 40 0.53 -9.42 29.85
CA GLU A 40 1.54 -9.48 28.79
C GLU A 40 2.06 -8.08 28.48
N VAL A 41 3.38 -7.97 28.38
CA VAL A 41 4.06 -6.72 28.03
C VAL A 41 4.92 -6.96 26.80
N ILE A 42 4.76 -6.12 25.78
CA ILE A 42 5.58 -6.13 24.57
C ILE A 42 6.34 -4.83 24.48
N ILE A 43 7.66 -4.91 24.46
CA ILE A 43 8.54 -3.78 24.15
C ILE A 43 8.68 -3.71 22.62
N MET A 44 8.37 -2.56 22.04
CA MET A 44 8.32 -2.38 20.61
C MET A 44 9.15 -1.19 20.14
N SER A 45 9.72 -1.28 18.94
CA SER A 45 10.19 -0.13 18.17
C SER A 45 9.81 -0.29 16.68
N HIS A 46 10.19 0.68 15.85
CA HIS A 46 9.85 0.70 14.44
C HIS A 46 11.03 1.17 13.58
N LEU A 47 11.36 0.42 12.54
CA LEU A 47 12.46 0.73 11.62
C LEU A 47 12.05 1.81 10.62
N ALA A 48 12.87 2.85 10.49
CA ALA A 48 12.64 3.94 9.54
C ALA A 48 12.98 3.54 8.10
N CYS A 49 14.00 2.70 7.91
CA CYS A 49 14.61 2.41 6.61
C CYS A 49 14.42 0.96 6.15
N SER A 50 13.48 0.20 6.74
CA SER A 50 13.27 -1.22 6.40
C SER A 50 12.86 -1.47 4.94
N GLY A 51 12.45 -0.43 4.21
CA GLY A 51 12.21 -0.47 2.76
C GLY A 51 13.48 -0.64 1.92
N ASN A 52 14.65 -0.34 2.46
CA ASN A 52 15.95 -0.52 1.83
C ASN A 52 16.81 -1.49 2.65
N LYS A 53 16.98 -2.72 2.15
CA LYS A 53 17.76 -3.78 2.83
C LYS A 53 19.23 -3.41 3.07
N LYS A 54 19.79 -2.51 2.26
CA LYS A 54 21.20 -2.09 2.33
C LYS A 54 21.44 -0.90 3.24
N ASP A 55 20.39 -0.28 3.75
CA ASP A 55 20.51 0.91 4.60
C ASP A 55 21.08 0.51 5.98
N LYS A 56 22.26 1.04 6.28
CA LYS A 56 22.98 0.77 7.54
C LYS A 56 22.21 1.27 8.76
N TYR A 57 21.28 2.21 8.59
CA TYR A 57 20.47 2.74 9.69
C TYR A 57 19.58 1.66 10.32
N ASN A 58 19.17 0.65 9.57
CA ASN A 58 18.46 -0.51 10.12
C ASN A 58 19.24 -1.18 11.24
N GLU A 59 20.56 -1.36 11.07
CA GLU A 59 21.42 -1.99 12.08
C GLU A 59 21.65 -1.06 13.27
N ILE A 60 21.79 0.25 13.05
CA ILE A 60 21.91 1.25 14.12
C ILE A 60 20.66 1.21 15.01
N GLN A 61 19.47 1.21 14.41
CA GLN A 61 18.21 1.10 15.17
C GLN A 61 18.11 -0.23 15.92
N ARG A 62 18.53 -1.34 15.32
CA ARG A 62 18.57 -2.64 15.97
C ARG A 62 19.49 -2.64 17.19
N GLN A 63 20.70 -2.05 17.08
CA GLN A 63 21.64 -1.94 18.20
C GLN A 63 21.08 -1.08 19.34
N ARG A 64 20.40 0.02 19.06
CA ARG A 64 19.68 0.82 20.05
C ARG A 64 18.58 0.00 20.73
N PHE A 65 17.84 -0.78 19.96
CA PHE A 65 16.80 -1.65 20.50
C PHE A 65 17.34 -2.78 21.39
N GLU A 66 18.52 -3.32 21.07
CA GLU A 66 19.25 -4.29 21.93
C GLU A 66 19.63 -3.69 23.28
N LYS A 67 20.04 -2.42 23.32
CA LYS A 67 20.31 -1.73 24.59
C LYS A 67 19.05 -1.65 25.46
N ILE A 68 17.92 -1.28 24.85
CA ILE A 68 16.62 -1.25 25.54
C ILE A 68 16.25 -2.62 26.07
N LYS A 69 16.42 -3.68 25.25
CA LYS A 69 16.19 -5.06 25.66
C LYS A 69 17.01 -5.48 26.88
N LYS A 70 18.29 -5.08 26.93
CA LYS A 70 19.18 -5.37 28.08
C LYS A 70 18.74 -4.65 29.35
N LEU A 71 18.23 -3.42 29.24
CA LEU A 71 17.79 -2.61 30.39
C LEU A 71 16.40 -3.00 30.90
N LEU A 72 15.58 -3.57 30.06
CA LEU A 72 14.22 -4.03 30.40
C LEU A 72 14.04 -5.53 30.08
N PRO A 73 14.75 -6.43 30.78
CA PRO A 73 14.69 -7.86 30.50
C PRO A 73 13.34 -8.48 30.92
N GLY A 74 13.02 -9.66 30.34
CA GLY A 74 11.88 -10.48 30.74
C GLY A 74 10.56 -10.19 30.03
N TYR A 75 10.54 -9.28 29.05
CA TYR A 75 9.37 -8.98 28.23
C TYR A 75 9.48 -9.64 26.84
N LYS A 76 8.41 -9.56 26.07
CA LYS A 76 8.45 -9.85 24.63
C LYS A 76 8.91 -8.61 23.84
N TYR A 77 9.60 -8.83 22.73
CA TYR A 77 10.19 -7.75 21.92
C TYR A 77 9.71 -7.81 20.48
N SER A 78 9.52 -6.65 19.87
CA SER A 78 9.08 -6.54 18.49
C SER A 78 9.71 -5.34 17.79
N LEU A 79 10.49 -5.59 16.74
CA LEU A 79 11.12 -4.53 15.94
C LEU A 79 10.60 -4.52 14.49
N ALA A 80 10.53 -5.70 13.85
CA ALA A 80 10.21 -5.82 12.44
C ALA A 80 8.72 -5.62 12.15
N ALA A 81 8.40 -4.62 11.34
CA ALA A 81 7.18 -4.54 10.55
C ALA A 81 7.43 -5.16 9.17
N SER A 82 6.51 -5.00 8.20
CA SER A 82 6.52 -5.65 6.88
C SER A 82 7.89 -5.72 6.20
N GLY A 83 8.58 -4.58 6.01
CA GLY A 83 9.91 -4.57 5.40
C GLY A 83 10.99 -5.20 6.29
N GLY A 84 10.88 -4.97 7.60
CA GLY A 84 11.84 -5.49 8.59
C GLY A 84 11.90 -7.01 8.65
N ILE A 85 10.82 -7.71 8.31
CA ILE A 85 10.76 -9.18 8.26
C ILE A 85 11.81 -9.73 7.29
N PHE A 86 12.08 -9.04 6.19
CA PHE A 86 13.01 -9.47 5.14
C PHE A 86 14.45 -9.00 5.35
N LEU A 87 14.75 -8.34 6.47
CA LEU A 87 16.12 -7.97 6.85
C LEU A 87 16.87 -9.13 7.53
N GLY A 88 16.18 -10.20 7.88
CA GLY A 88 16.72 -11.41 8.49
C GLY A 88 16.27 -11.63 9.94
N LYS A 89 16.48 -12.85 10.42
CA LYS A 89 15.98 -13.33 11.73
C LYS A 89 16.39 -12.47 12.93
N LYS A 90 17.54 -11.81 12.90
CA LYS A 90 18.01 -10.93 13.97
C LYS A 90 17.12 -9.70 14.22
N TYR A 91 16.21 -9.35 13.28
CA TYR A 91 15.24 -8.25 13.44
C TYR A 91 13.88 -8.73 13.92
N HIS A 92 13.61 -10.05 13.96
CA HIS A 92 12.27 -10.59 14.28
C HIS A 92 11.95 -10.48 15.77
N TYR A 93 12.94 -10.78 16.63
CA TYR A 93 12.72 -10.97 18.05
C TYR A 93 11.60 -11.97 18.32
N ASP A 94 10.73 -11.70 19.31
CA ASP A 94 9.64 -12.61 19.70
C ASP A 94 8.40 -12.44 18.83
N LEU A 95 8.25 -11.25 18.17
CA LEU A 95 7.05 -10.90 17.42
C LEU A 95 7.38 -10.03 16.21
N VAL A 96 6.80 -10.38 15.06
CA VAL A 96 6.82 -9.54 13.86
C VAL A 96 5.43 -8.97 13.58
N ARG A 97 5.37 -7.83 12.90
CA ARG A 97 4.12 -7.10 12.62
C ARG A 97 3.93 -6.95 11.11
N PRO A 98 3.53 -8.02 10.37
CA PRO A 98 3.22 -7.90 8.96
C PRO A 98 1.99 -6.99 8.76
N GLY A 99 2.07 -6.08 7.82
CA GLY A 99 0.98 -5.20 7.41
C GLY A 99 0.72 -5.37 5.92
N ILE A 100 1.34 -4.52 5.08
CA ILE A 100 1.10 -4.51 3.63
C ILE A 100 1.40 -5.85 2.95
N ASN A 101 2.29 -6.68 3.49
CA ASN A 101 2.61 -7.98 2.93
C ASN A 101 1.40 -8.94 2.96
N LEU A 102 0.50 -8.78 3.94
CA LEU A 102 -0.75 -9.52 4.02
C LEU A 102 -1.74 -9.15 2.90
N TYR A 103 -1.54 -7.99 2.26
CA TYR A 103 -2.33 -7.50 1.13
C TYR A 103 -1.61 -7.66 -0.21
N GLY A 104 -0.51 -8.40 -0.24
CA GLY A 104 0.24 -8.69 -1.45
C GLY A 104 1.17 -7.57 -1.92
N GLY A 105 1.42 -6.55 -1.10
CA GLY A 105 2.38 -5.49 -1.39
C GLY A 105 3.80 -5.79 -0.92
N ASN A 106 4.77 -5.03 -1.44
CA ASN A 106 6.21 -5.23 -1.24
C ASN A 106 6.73 -6.54 -1.85
N LYS A 107 6.23 -6.96 -2.99
CA LYS A 107 6.73 -8.14 -3.72
C LYS A 107 8.23 -8.09 -4.02
N ASN A 108 8.81 -6.90 -4.08
CA ASN A 108 10.25 -6.70 -4.25
C ASN A 108 11.10 -7.32 -3.13
N PHE A 109 10.53 -7.57 -1.96
CA PHE A 109 11.23 -8.18 -0.83
C PHE A 109 11.27 -9.69 -0.89
N SER A 110 10.22 -10.32 -1.42
CA SER A 110 10.18 -11.78 -1.58
C SER A 110 9.16 -12.17 -2.66
N LYS A 111 9.52 -13.18 -3.46
CA LYS A 111 8.61 -13.84 -4.41
C LYS A 111 7.51 -14.65 -3.72
N GLU A 112 7.68 -14.94 -2.42
CA GLU A 112 6.68 -15.67 -1.62
C GLU A 112 5.46 -14.81 -1.27
N ILE A 113 5.55 -13.47 -1.39
CA ILE A 113 4.42 -12.57 -1.20
C ILE A 113 3.45 -12.78 -2.36
N LYS A 114 2.32 -13.42 -2.06
CA LYS A 114 1.28 -13.73 -3.04
C LYS A 114 0.40 -12.51 -3.34
N HIS A 115 -0.20 -12.53 -4.51
CA HIS A 115 -1.25 -11.57 -4.86
C HIS A 115 -2.50 -11.84 -4.01
N VAL A 116 -3.11 -10.76 -3.50
CA VAL A 116 -4.30 -10.85 -2.63
C VAL A 116 -5.44 -9.97 -3.14
N VAL A 117 -5.15 -8.81 -3.70
CA VAL A 117 -6.18 -7.81 -4.01
C VAL A 117 -6.23 -7.50 -5.51
N THR A 118 -7.37 -7.75 -6.13
CA THR A 118 -7.68 -7.33 -7.51
C THR A 118 -8.75 -6.24 -7.48
N LEU A 119 -8.51 -5.13 -8.19
CA LEU A 119 -9.49 -4.07 -8.40
C LEU A 119 -9.92 -4.05 -9.86
N LYS A 120 -11.24 -4.15 -10.09
CA LYS A 120 -11.87 -4.14 -11.42
C LYS A 120 -12.93 -3.05 -11.51
N SER A 121 -13.15 -2.58 -12.73
CA SER A 121 -14.24 -1.65 -13.01
C SER A 121 -14.97 -2.05 -14.29
N PRO A 122 -16.32 -1.99 -14.33
CA PRO A 122 -17.06 -2.28 -15.56
C PRO A 122 -16.95 -1.12 -16.55
N ILE A 123 -17.06 -1.42 -17.84
CA ILE A 123 -17.30 -0.41 -18.86
C ILE A 123 -18.79 -0.08 -18.86
N ILE A 124 -19.12 1.22 -18.69
CA ILE A 124 -20.50 1.68 -18.63
C ILE A 124 -20.95 2.36 -19.94
N GLN A 125 -20.01 2.83 -20.75
CA GLN A 125 -20.30 3.50 -22.02
C GLN A 125 -19.17 3.34 -23.02
N ILE A 126 -19.48 3.27 -24.31
CA ILE A 126 -18.54 3.32 -25.43
C ILE A 126 -18.95 4.49 -26.34
N ASN A 127 -17.99 5.32 -26.73
CA ASN A 127 -18.17 6.46 -27.62
C ASN A 127 -17.15 6.44 -28.76
N TYR A 128 -17.41 7.27 -29.77
CA TYR A 128 -16.57 7.41 -30.95
C TYR A 128 -16.15 8.86 -31.10
N LEU A 129 -14.85 9.10 -31.20
CA LEU A 129 -14.28 10.42 -31.47
C LEU A 129 -13.70 10.42 -32.88
N LYS A 130 -14.08 11.45 -33.68
CA LYS A 130 -13.41 11.73 -34.94
C LYS A 130 -12.04 12.36 -34.71
N LYS A 131 -11.15 12.25 -35.67
CA LYS A 131 -9.87 12.98 -35.65
C LYS A 131 -10.10 14.46 -35.36
N GLY A 132 -9.39 15.03 -34.41
CA GLY A 132 -9.50 16.42 -33.98
C GLY A 132 -10.45 16.68 -32.81
N GLU A 133 -11.40 15.77 -32.51
CA GLU A 133 -12.28 15.90 -31.36
C GLU A 133 -11.53 15.66 -30.04
N THR A 134 -12.12 16.11 -28.94
CA THR A 134 -11.47 16.13 -27.62
C THR A 134 -12.26 15.33 -26.59
N ALA A 135 -11.58 14.87 -25.54
CA ALA A 135 -12.19 14.15 -24.43
C ALA A 135 -11.78 14.72 -23.06
N GLY A 136 -12.72 14.65 -22.11
CA GLY A 136 -12.53 14.98 -20.70
C GLY A 136 -12.47 16.48 -20.39
N TYR A 137 -12.38 16.77 -19.10
CA TYR A 137 -12.30 18.16 -18.60
C TYR A 137 -11.09 18.90 -19.17
N SER A 138 -11.29 20.20 -19.44
CA SER A 138 -10.31 21.09 -20.03
C SER A 138 -9.79 20.62 -21.40
N ARG A 139 -10.47 19.65 -22.03
CA ARG A 139 -10.15 19.16 -23.36
C ARG A 139 -8.68 18.72 -23.51
N THR A 140 -8.11 18.14 -22.46
CA THR A 140 -6.67 17.81 -22.39
C THR A 140 -6.25 16.66 -23.32
N PHE A 141 -7.20 15.88 -23.83
CA PHE A 141 -6.98 14.89 -24.88
C PHE A 141 -7.58 15.36 -26.18
N LYS A 142 -6.80 15.32 -27.28
CA LYS A 142 -7.26 15.56 -28.65
C LYS A 142 -6.95 14.32 -29.49
N ALA A 143 -7.98 13.76 -30.12
CA ALA A 143 -7.87 12.57 -30.94
C ALA A 143 -7.04 12.85 -32.22
N LYS A 144 -5.89 12.15 -32.33
CA LYS A 144 -5.02 12.24 -33.52
C LYS A 144 -5.55 11.44 -34.73
N LYS A 145 -6.48 10.54 -34.50
CA LYS A 145 -7.17 9.68 -35.46
C LYS A 145 -8.56 9.34 -34.91
N ASN A 146 -9.40 8.70 -35.70
CA ASN A 146 -10.67 8.18 -35.21
C ASN A 146 -10.39 7.22 -34.04
N THR A 147 -10.99 7.49 -32.91
CA THR A 147 -10.68 6.84 -31.63
C THR A 147 -11.97 6.31 -31.02
N ILE A 148 -11.94 5.06 -30.56
CA ILE A 148 -13.03 4.45 -29.79
C ILE A 148 -12.69 4.58 -28.32
N THR A 149 -13.60 5.13 -27.53
CA THR A 149 -13.40 5.35 -26.10
C THR A 149 -14.35 4.52 -25.27
N ALA A 150 -13.92 4.16 -24.08
CA ALA A 150 -14.78 3.55 -23.06
C ALA A 150 -14.74 4.40 -21.80
N THR A 151 -15.85 4.45 -21.08
CA THR A 151 -15.94 5.10 -19.76
C THR A 151 -16.13 4.05 -18.69
N ILE A 152 -15.37 4.18 -17.59
CA ILE A 152 -15.51 3.37 -16.38
C ILE A 152 -15.95 4.25 -15.20
N PRO A 153 -16.83 3.75 -14.30
CA PRO A 153 -17.34 4.49 -13.12
C PRO A 153 -16.34 4.44 -11.97
N MET A 154 -15.22 5.15 -12.14
CA MET A 154 -14.13 5.20 -11.19
C MET A 154 -13.35 6.50 -11.39
N GLY A 155 -12.93 7.15 -10.30
CA GLY A 155 -12.20 8.40 -10.36
C GLY A 155 -11.38 8.70 -9.11
N TYR A 156 -11.05 9.98 -8.90
CA TYR A 156 -10.21 10.33 -7.75
C TYR A 156 -10.95 10.19 -6.40
N ALA A 157 -12.28 10.20 -6.36
CA ALA A 157 -13.06 9.87 -5.17
C ALA A 157 -12.92 8.38 -4.76
N ASP A 158 -12.38 7.56 -5.67
CA ASP A 158 -12.14 6.13 -5.46
C ASP A 158 -10.66 5.80 -5.22
N GLY A 159 -9.83 6.83 -5.05
CA GLY A 159 -8.40 6.66 -4.82
C GLY A 159 -7.56 6.63 -6.10
N ILE A 160 -8.16 6.85 -7.29
CA ILE A 160 -7.42 6.91 -8.56
C ILE A 160 -6.86 8.32 -8.75
N GLY A 161 -5.55 8.46 -8.63
CA GLY A 161 -4.90 9.77 -8.63
C GLY A 161 -5.08 10.55 -9.95
N ILE A 162 -5.38 11.87 -9.84
CA ILE A 162 -5.48 12.79 -11.01
C ILE A 162 -4.19 12.78 -11.83
N ARG A 163 -3.04 12.46 -11.25
CA ARG A 163 -1.74 12.35 -11.94
C ARG A 163 -1.73 11.31 -13.07
N LEU A 164 -2.70 10.39 -13.08
CA LEU A 164 -2.87 9.40 -14.15
C LEU A 164 -3.53 9.97 -15.42
N SER A 165 -4.02 11.21 -15.40
CA SER A 165 -4.60 11.89 -16.57
C SER A 165 -3.64 11.86 -17.75
N ASN A 166 -4.09 11.30 -18.89
CA ASN A 166 -3.31 11.10 -20.12
C ASN A 166 -2.02 10.27 -19.99
N LYS A 167 -1.77 9.64 -18.85
CA LYS A 167 -0.53 8.88 -18.58
C LYS A 167 -0.78 7.48 -18.04
N GLY A 168 -1.87 7.30 -17.31
CA GLY A 168 -2.24 6.03 -16.71
C GLY A 168 -2.75 5.02 -17.73
N TYR A 169 -2.89 3.81 -17.27
CA TYR A 169 -3.49 2.73 -18.05
C TYR A 169 -4.17 1.73 -17.12
N VAL A 170 -5.09 0.98 -17.68
CA VAL A 170 -5.71 -0.19 -17.08
C VAL A 170 -5.41 -1.41 -17.94
N HIS A 171 -5.82 -2.59 -17.52
CA HIS A 171 -5.63 -3.81 -18.29
C HIS A 171 -6.96 -4.46 -18.67
N TYR A 172 -7.06 -4.96 -19.88
CA TYR A 172 -8.08 -5.89 -20.31
C TYR A 172 -7.40 -7.15 -20.83
N LYS A 173 -7.60 -8.27 -20.13
CA LYS A 173 -6.80 -9.48 -20.35
C LYS A 173 -5.30 -9.13 -20.21
N ASN A 174 -4.52 -9.28 -21.27
CA ASN A 174 -3.07 -8.98 -21.28
C ASN A 174 -2.73 -7.64 -21.96
N LEU A 175 -3.72 -6.83 -22.32
CA LEU A 175 -3.54 -5.59 -23.08
C LEU A 175 -3.62 -4.37 -22.18
N LYS A 176 -2.67 -3.46 -22.31
CA LYS A 176 -2.72 -2.13 -21.70
C LYS A 176 -3.68 -1.24 -22.47
N ILE A 177 -4.59 -0.61 -21.74
CA ILE A 177 -5.58 0.33 -22.25
C ILE A 177 -5.28 1.71 -21.66
N PRO A 178 -4.87 2.69 -22.47
CA PRO A 178 -4.52 4.02 -21.98
C PRO A 178 -5.71 4.76 -21.39
N MET A 179 -5.48 5.49 -20.30
CA MET A 179 -6.37 6.51 -19.80
C MET A 179 -6.17 7.77 -20.61
N ILE A 180 -7.24 8.35 -21.12
CA ILE A 180 -7.22 9.59 -21.92
C ILE A 180 -8.07 10.68 -21.29
N GLY A 181 -7.67 11.93 -21.49
CA GLY A 181 -8.30 13.05 -20.82
C GLY A 181 -7.98 13.09 -19.33
N ARG A 182 -8.65 13.98 -18.63
CA ARG A 182 -8.46 14.20 -17.19
C ARG A 182 -9.26 13.18 -16.39
N VAL A 183 -8.63 12.55 -15.40
CA VAL A 183 -9.34 11.74 -14.40
C VAL A 183 -10.30 12.64 -13.66
N SER A 184 -11.59 12.33 -13.69
CA SER A 184 -12.63 13.09 -12.96
C SER A 184 -12.92 12.46 -11.59
N MET A 185 -13.91 13.03 -10.90
CA MET A 185 -14.27 12.54 -9.55
C MET A 185 -14.69 11.08 -9.59
N ASP A 186 -15.55 10.71 -10.55
CA ASP A 186 -16.24 9.43 -10.56
C ASP A 186 -16.07 8.66 -11.88
N LEU A 187 -15.39 9.23 -12.88
CA LEU A 187 -15.28 8.67 -14.22
C LEU A 187 -13.87 8.77 -14.79
N ILE A 188 -13.48 7.74 -15.55
CA ILE A 188 -12.24 7.71 -16.32
C ILE A 188 -12.58 7.30 -17.75
N ILE A 189 -11.96 7.97 -18.73
CA ILE A 189 -12.08 7.66 -20.14
C ILE A 189 -10.86 6.86 -20.57
N LEU A 190 -11.08 5.81 -21.33
CA LEU A 190 -10.07 4.88 -21.83
C LEU A 190 -10.06 4.89 -23.37
N ASP A 191 -8.89 4.75 -23.99
CA ASP A 191 -8.77 4.52 -25.43
C ASP A 191 -8.81 2.99 -25.71
N ILE A 192 -9.92 2.51 -26.23
CA ILE A 192 -10.13 1.10 -26.57
C ILE A 192 -10.03 0.84 -28.08
N THR A 193 -9.48 1.75 -28.86
CA THR A 193 -9.41 1.65 -30.33
C THR A 193 -8.81 0.31 -30.80
N LYS A 194 -7.78 -0.19 -30.10
CA LYS A 194 -7.13 -1.47 -30.41
C LYS A 194 -8.00 -2.70 -30.07
N LEU A 195 -9.09 -2.49 -29.34
CA LEU A 195 -10.01 -3.53 -28.89
C LEU A 195 -11.37 -3.48 -29.60
N LYS A 196 -11.45 -2.80 -30.73
CA LYS A 196 -12.68 -2.73 -31.54
C LYS A 196 -13.30 -4.13 -31.69
N ASN A 197 -14.58 -4.25 -31.36
CA ASN A 197 -15.36 -5.49 -31.40
C ASN A 197 -14.90 -6.61 -30.44
N LYS A 198 -13.90 -6.37 -29.59
CA LYS A 198 -13.39 -7.36 -28.60
C LYS A 198 -13.77 -7.03 -27.16
N ILE A 199 -14.38 -5.87 -26.95
CA ILE A 199 -14.80 -5.34 -25.66
C ILE A 199 -16.14 -4.63 -25.80
N LYS A 200 -17.02 -4.76 -24.83
CA LYS A 200 -18.38 -4.20 -24.84
C LYS A 200 -18.74 -3.59 -23.48
N VAL A 201 -19.83 -2.85 -23.45
CA VAL A 201 -20.43 -2.38 -22.19
C VAL A 201 -20.76 -3.59 -21.30
N GLY A 202 -20.44 -3.50 -20.02
CA GLY A 202 -20.55 -4.58 -19.04
C GLY A 202 -19.26 -5.40 -18.86
N ASP A 203 -18.32 -5.37 -19.80
CA ASP A 203 -17.01 -5.99 -19.61
C ASP A 203 -16.19 -5.27 -18.54
N PHE A 204 -15.34 -6.02 -17.83
CA PHE A 204 -14.50 -5.48 -16.76
C PHE A 204 -13.06 -5.27 -17.21
N VAL A 205 -12.51 -4.12 -16.84
CA VAL A 205 -11.07 -3.83 -16.92
C VAL A 205 -10.44 -3.94 -15.55
N ASN A 206 -9.17 -4.36 -15.48
CA ASN A 206 -8.41 -4.46 -14.24
C ASN A 206 -7.59 -3.19 -14.04
N ILE A 207 -7.72 -2.60 -12.86
CA ILE A 207 -6.91 -1.47 -12.42
C ILE A 207 -5.57 -1.97 -11.90
N TYR A 208 -5.61 -3.02 -11.07
CA TYR A 208 -4.47 -3.85 -10.68
C TYR A 208 -4.96 -5.27 -10.39
N ASP A 209 -4.08 -6.22 -10.61
CA ASP A 209 -4.33 -7.66 -10.47
C ASP A 209 -3.02 -8.41 -10.20
N GLU A 210 -3.00 -9.73 -10.39
CA GLU A 210 -1.83 -10.56 -10.21
C GLU A 210 -0.66 -10.19 -11.15
N LYS A 211 -0.96 -9.79 -12.41
CA LYS A 211 0.03 -9.44 -13.43
C LYS A 211 0.49 -7.99 -13.36
N PHE A 212 -0.39 -7.10 -12.94
CA PHE A 212 -0.12 -5.69 -12.67
C PHE A 212 -0.49 -5.39 -11.23
N THR A 213 0.49 -5.56 -10.37
CA THR A 213 0.30 -5.61 -8.93
C THR A 213 0.00 -4.25 -8.29
N ILE A 214 -0.38 -4.25 -7.01
CA ILE A 214 -0.51 -2.99 -6.25
C ILE A 214 0.80 -2.22 -6.16
N ASP A 215 1.95 -2.90 -6.19
CA ASP A 215 3.28 -2.25 -6.24
C ASP A 215 3.47 -1.54 -7.59
N ASP A 216 3.13 -2.20 -8.71
CA ASP A 216 3.21 -1.63 -10.05
C ASP A 216 2.28 -0.41 -10.18
N PHE A 217 1.06 -0.53 -9.66
CA PHE A 217 0.11 0.58 -9.66
C PHE A 217 0.56 1.73 -8.76
N ALA A 218 1.13 1.43 -7.59
CA ALA A 218 1.72 2.44 -6.71
C ALA A 218 2.87 3.19 -7.39
N ASN A 219 3.77 2.47 -8.07
CA ASN A 219 4.86 3.07 -8.85
C ASN A 219 4.32 3.97 -9.98
N LEU A 220 3.31 3.49 -10.72
CA LEU A 220 2.66 4.27 -11.78
C LEU A 220 2.04 5.58 -11.26
N THR A 221 1.48 5.54 -10.06
CA THR A 221 0.84 6.70 -9.42
C THR A 221 1.80 7.58 -8.62
N GLY A 222 3.07 7.17 -8.48
CA GLY A 222 4.08 7.88 -7.70
C GLY A 222 3.80 7.86 -6.19
N THR A 223 3.30 6.72 -5.69
CA THR A 223 2.97 6.52 -4.28
C THR A 223 3.45 5.15 -3.77
N ILE A 224 2.96 4.74 -2.62
CA ILE A 224 3.30 3.46 -1.98
C ILE A 224 2.08 2.53 -1.91
N PRO A 225 2.27 1.18 -1.90
CA PRO A 225 1.16 0.21 -1.84
C PRO A 225 0.21 0.41 -0.66
N TYR A 226 0.72 0.88 0.47
CA TYR A 226 -0.12 1.22 1.64
C TYR A 226 -1.22 2.23 1.28
N ARG A 227 -0.86 3.32 0.56
CA ARG A 227 -1.82 4.33 0.15
C ARG A 227 -2.85 3.76 -0.81
N ILE A 228 -2.44 2.91 -1.75
CA ILE A 228 -3.37 2.27 -2.69
C ILE A 228 -4.46 1.51 -1.92
N ILE A 229 -4.07 0.67 -0.96
CA ILE A 229 -5.03 -0.15 -0.19
C ILE A 229 -5.91 0.70 0.72
N THR A 230 -5.33 1.69 1.42
CA THR A 230 -6.08 2.53 2.37
C THR A 230 -7.02 3.53 1.70
N CYS A 231 -6.78 3.88 0.44
CA CYS A 231 -7.62 4.79 -0.33
C CYS A 231 -8.73 4.08 -1.14
N ILE A 232 -8.86 2.75 -1.05
CA ILE A 232 -9.96 2.04 -1.68
C ILE A 232 -11.30 2.51 -1.09
N SER A 233 -12.14 3.13 -1.93
CA SER A 233 -13.43 3.66 -1.54
C SER A 233 -14.35 2.58 -0.96
N LYS A 234 -15.22 2.98 -0.04
CA LYS A 234 -16.31 2.12 0.48
C LYS A 234 -17.39 1.84 -0.57
N ARG A 235 -17.41 2.56 -1.70
CA ARG A 235 -18.36 2.37 -2.80
C ARG A 235 -18.14 1.07 -3.58
N TYR A 236 -16.97 0.44 -3.45
CA TYR A 236 -16.67 -0.82 -4.13
C TYR A 236 -17.31 -2.02 -3.43
N LEU A 237 -17.94 -2.87 -4.24
CA LEU A 237 -18.32 -4.20 -3.79
C LEU A 237 -17.07 -5.02 -3.50
N ARG A 238 -16.99 -5.58 -2.31
CA ARG A 238 -15.89 -6.45 -1.89
C ARG A 238 -16.32 -7.91 -1.92
N ASN A 239 -15.67 -8.67 -2.78
CA ASN A 239 -15.85 -10.11 -2.88
C ASN A 239 -14.63 -10.80 -2.25
N TYR A 240 -14.84 -11.49 -1.15
CA TYR A 240 -13.81 -12.29 -0.51
C TYR A 240 -13.84 -13.70 -1.11
N LYS A 241 -12.65 -14.22 -1.44
CA LYS A 241 -12.47 -15.61 -1.92
C LYS A 241 -11.70 -16.38 -0.86
N ASN A 242 -12.17 -17.56 -0.53
CA ASN A 242 -11.47 -18.53 0.31
C ASN A 242 -10.36 -19.20 -0.48
#